data_315810a0a7edf4cfbb8f298cab8f56e7
#
_entry.id   315810a0a7edf4cfbb8f298cab8f56e7
#
_cell.length_a   1.000
_cell.length_b   1.000
_cell.length_c   1.000
_cell.angle_alpha   90.00
_cell.angle_beta   90.00
_cell.angle_gamma   90.00
#
_symmetry.space_group_name_H-M   'P 1'
#
loop_
_entity.id
_entity.type
_entity.pdbx_description
1 polymer ?
#
loop_
_entity_poly.entity_id
_entity_poly.type
_entity_poly.pdbx_seq_one_letter_code
_entity_poly.pdbx_strand_id
1 'polypeptide(L)'
;HPTVINISESALRSVPAHLKSASLALGATKIQTIFQVIVPAAKSGIITAVVLGTGRAIGEAMAISLVSGSSVNLPLPFSSVRFLTTAIVSEMGYASGLHRQVLFTIGLVLFAFIMIINISLTRILKRGGNRNDK
;
A
#
# COMPACT_ATOMS: atom_id res chain seq x y z
N HIS A 1 -9.27 2.30 1.45
CA HIS A 1 -8.20 3.15 1.97
C HIS A 1 -8.11 4.41 1.10
N PRO A 2 -8.30 5.63 1.63
CA PRO A 2 -8.42 6.85 0.81
C PRO A 2 -7.19 7.10 -0.09
N THR A 3 -6.01 6.76 0.37
CA THR A 3 -4.76 6.91 -0.40
C THR A 3 -4.79 6.11 -1.71
N VAL A 4 -5.22 4.84 -1.66
CA VAL A 4 -5.29 3.98 -2.86
C VAL A 4 -6.32 4.54 -3.84
N ILE A 5 -7.48 4.96 -3.34
CA ILE A 5 -8.57 5.51 -4.16
C ILE A 5 -8.10 6.78 -4.87
N ASN A 6 -7.56 7.75 -4.14
CA ASN A 6 -7.15 9.03 -4.71
C ASN A 6 -6.03 8.89 -5.76
N ILE A 7 -5.04 8.05 -5.51
CA ILE A 7 -3.94 7.82 -6.45
C ILE A 7 -4.44 7.05 -7.68
N SER A 8 -5.30 6.04 -7.49
CA SER A 8 -5.89 5.30 -8.61
C SER A 8 -6.79 6.18 -9.47
N GLU A 9 -7.59 7.06 -8.85
CA GLU A 9 -8.41 8.03 -9.56
C GLU A 9 -7.54 8.99 -10.37
N SER A 10 -6.47 9.53 -9.78
CA SER A 10 -5.52 10.39 -10.49
C SER A 10 -4.88 9.68 -11.68
N ALA A 11 -4.51 8.40 -11.52
CA ALA A 11 -3.96 7.58 -12.60
C ALA A 11 -4.96 7.35 -13.74
N LEU A 12 -6.22 7.11 -13.42
CA LEU A 12 -7.29 6.98 -14.44
C LEU A 12 -7.56 8.31 -15.16
N ARG A 13 -7.55 9.43 -14.45
CA ARG A 13 -7.73 10.77 -15.02
C ARG A 13 -6.57 11.23 -15.88
N SER A 14 -5.35 10.74 -15.62
CA SER A 14 -4.15 11.07 -16.41
C SER A 14 -4.11 10.41 -17.80
N VAL A 15 -5.00 9.45 -18.08
CA VAL A 15 -5.08 8.82 -19.41
C VAL A 15 -5.50 9.87 -20.46
N PRO A 16 -4.74 10.02 -21.56
CA PRO A 16 -5.01 11.04 -22.56
C PRO A 16 -6.41 10.94 -23.15
N ALA A 17 -7.10 12.08 -23.26
CA ALA A 17 -8.47 12.13 -23.74
C ALA A 17 -8.66 11.61 -25.18
N HIS A 18 -7.60 11.70 -26.02
CA HIS A 18 -7.64 11.20 -27.39
C HIS A 18 -7.83 9.68 -27.47
N LEU A 19 -7.33 8.90 -26.50
CA LEU A 19 -7.55 7.45 -26.46
C LEU A 19 -9.02 7.12 -26.24
N LYS A 20 -9.68 7.90 -25.36
CA LYS A 20 -11.11 7.76 -25.08
C LYS A 20 -11.96 8.14 -26.31
N SER A 21 -11.66 9.28 -26.94
CA SER A 21 -12.40 9.73 -28.12
C SER A 21 -12.19 8.81 -29.33
N ALA A 22 -10.98 8.31 -29.55
CA ALA A 22 -10.68 7.36 -30.60
C ALA A 22 -11.48 6.04 -30.43
N SER A 23 -11.53 5.49 -29.20
CA SER A 23 -12.30 4.29 -28.91
C SER A 23 -13.79 4.47 -29.16
N LEU A 24 -14.37 5.61 -28.75
CA LEU A 24 -15.76 5.94 -29.00
C LEU A 24 -16.05 6.17 -30.50
N ALA A 25 -15.12 6.77 -31.25
CA ALA A 25 -15.24 6.97 -32.70
C ALA A 25 -15.25 5.64 -33.47
N LEU A 26 -14.59 4.60 -32.94
CA LEU A 26 -14.64 3.24 -33.48
C LEU A 26 -15.93 2.47 -33.14
N GLY A 27 -16.89 3.12 -32.45
CA GLY A 27 -18.17 2.52 -32.11
C GLY A 27 -18.18 1.75 -30.78
N ALA A 28 -17.11 1.82 -29.98
CA ALA A 28 -17.09 1.18 -28.66
C ALA A 28 -18.07 1.87 -27.69
N THR A 29 -18.71 1.09 -26.84
CA THR A 29 -19.54 1.63 -25.76
C THR A 29 -18.68 2.27 -24.67
N LYS A 30 -19.26 3.15 -23.84
CA LYS A 30 -18.55 3.77 -22.71
C LYS A 30 -17.93 2.73 -21.78
N ILE A 31 -18.63 1.63 -21.52
CA ILE A 31 -18.17 0.54 -20.67
C ILE A 31 -16.97 -0.17 -21.30
N GLN A 32 -17.04 -0.51 -22.57
CA GLN A 32 -15.93 -1.12 -23.30
C GLN A 32 -14.70 -0.20 -23.32
N THR A 33 -14.88 1.09 -23.57
CA THR A 33 -13.80 2.08 -23.52
C THR A 33 -13.11 2.13 -22.14
N ILE A 34 -13.88 2.08 -21.06
CA ILE A 34 -13.31 2.08 -19.70
C ILE A 34 -12.46 0.83 -19.45
N PHE A 35 -13.02 -0.36 -19.66
CA PHE A 35 -12.35 -1.60 -19.29
C PHE A 35 -11.26 -2.04 -20.28
N GLN A 36 -11.41 -1.74 -21.56
CA GLN A 36 -10.47 -2.19 -22.60
C GLN A 36 -9.42 -1.16 -22.97
N VAL A 37 -9.63 0.13 -22.67
CA VAL A 37 -8.69 1.21 -23.05
C VAL A 37 -8.17 1.96 -21.82
N ILE A 38 -9.07 2.52 -21.00
CA ILE A 38 -8.67 3.41 -19.90
C ILE A 38 -7.99 2.64 -18.77
N VAL A 39 -8.58 1.54 -18.29
CA VAL A 39 -8.02 0.76 -17.18
C VAL A 39 -6.67 0.12 -17.54
N PRO A 40 -6.49 -0.51 -18.70
CA PRO A 40 -5.17 -0.99 -19.13
C PRO A 40 -4.13 0.12 -19.28
N ALA A 41 -4.50 1.28 -19.84
CA ALA A 41 -3.60 2.42 -19.97
C ALA A 41 -3.17 3.00 -18.61
N ALA A 42 -4.06 3.01 -17.61
CA ALA A 42 -3.77 3.48 -16.25
C ALA A 42 -3.11 2.43 -15.35
N LYS A 43 -2.86 1.22 -15.82
CA LYS A 43 -2.43 0.06 -15.02
C LYS A 43 -1.19 0.34 -14.16
N SER A 44 -0.16 1.00 -14.70
CA SER A 44 1.05 1.34 -13.96
C SER A 44 0.77 2.27 -12.77
N GLY A 45 -0.10 3.25 -12.95
CA GLY A 45 -0.52 4.18 -11.88
C GLY A 45 -1.35 3.49 -10.81
N ILE A 46 -2.24 2.58 -11.17
CA ILE A 46 -3.03 1.77 -10.22
C ILE A 46 -2.11 0.86 -9.40
N ILE A 47 -1.13 0.22 -10.04
CA ILE A 47 -0.12 -0.59 -9.35
C ILE A 47 0.64 0.25 -8.31
N THR A 48 1.09 1.45 -8.70
CA THR A 48 1.76 2.39 -7.81
C THR A 48 0.87 2.77 -6.63
N ALA A 49 -0.42 3.02 -6.87
CA ALA A 49 -1.40 3.33 -5.82
C ALA A 49 -1.51 2.20 -4.78
N VAL A 50 -1.55 0.95 -5.23
CA VAL A 50 -1.63 -0.22 -4.33
C VAL A 50 -0.35 -0.35 -3.50
N VAL A 51 0.83 -0.22 -4.13
CA VAL A 51 2.12 -0.31 -3.41
C VAL A 51 2.25 0.78 -2.35
N LEU A 52 1.96 2.04 -2.70
CA LEU A 52 2.00 3.16 -1.75
C LEU A 52 0.97 3.01 -0.63
N GLY A 53 -0.25 2.58 -0.96
CA GLY A 53 -1.31 2.36 0.02
C GLY A 53 -0.97 1.24 1.00
N THR A 54 -0.35 0.16 0.52
CA THR A 54 0.11 -0.95 1.37
C THR A 54 1.24 -0.50 2.28
N GLY A 55 2.24 0.21 1.76
CA GLY A 55 3.34 0.74 2.56
C GLY A 55 2.86 1.65 3.69
N ARG A 56 1.90 2.53 3.38
CA ARG A 56 1.28 3.40 4.39
C ARG A 56 0.49 2.61 5.43
N ALA A 57 -0.29 1.61 5.03
CA ALA A 57 -1.07 0.79 5.95
C ALA A 57 -0.17 0.03 6.96
N ILE A 58 0.97 -0.48 6.51
CA ILE A 58 1.94 -1.15 7.38
C ILE A 58 2.61 -0.16 8.34
N GLY A 59 2.85 1.08 7.90
CA GLY A 59 3.44 2.15 8.71
C GLY A 59 2.48 2.88 9.64
N GLU A 60 1.18 2.61 9.60
CA GLU A 60 0.16 3.31 10.39
C GLU A 60 0.21 2.87 11.86
N ALA A 61 1.13 3.45 12.65
CA ALA A 61 1.32 3.07 14.04
C ALA A 61 0.35 3.78 15.00
N MET A 62 0.04 5.06 14.77
CA MET A 62 -0.79 5.85 15.70
C MET A 62 -2.24 5.37 15.76
N ALA A 63 -2.89 5.18 14.61
CA ALA A 63 -4.27 4.71 14.58
C ALA A 63 -4.40 3.30 15.16
N ILE A 64 -3.43 2.44 14.88
CA ILE A 64 -3.38 1.08 15.42
C ILE A 64 -3.21 1.12 16.95
N SER A 65 -2.36 2.00 17.49
CA SER A 65 -2.16 2.16 18.93
C SER A 65 -3.43 2.58 19.67
N LEU A 66 -4.23 3.47 19.06
CA LEU A 66 -5.49 3.92 19.65
C LEU A 66 -6.56 2.82 19.69
N VAL A 67 -6.58 1.93 18.69
CA VAL A 67 -7.61 0.89 18.56
C VAL A 67 -7.22 -0.39 19.30
N SER A 68 -5.98 -0.84 19.17
CA SER A 68 -5.52 -2.13 19.71
C SER A 68 -4.95 -2.04 21.12
N GLY A 69 -4.63 -0.84 21.60
CA GLY A 69 -3.95 -0.62 22.88
C GLY A 69 -2.46 -0.93 22.83
N SER A 70 -1.84 -1.05 24.01
CA SER A 70 -0.38 -1.22 24.14
C SER A 70 0.03 -2.37 25.06
N SER A 71 -0.87 -3.27 25.38
CA SER A 71 -0.59 -4.39 26.31
C SER A 71 0.07 -5.55 25.59
N VAL A 72 1.08 -6.16 26.24
CA VAL A 72 1.79 -7.34 25.74
C VAL A 72 0.96 -8.58 26.08
N ASN A 73 -0.03 -8.87 25.25
CA ASN A 73 -0.91 -10.03 25.39
C ASN A 73 -0.94 -10.86 24.12
N LEU A 74 -1.39 -12.11 24.22
CA LEU A 74 -1.70 -12.92 23.07
C LEU A 74 -2.85 -12.30 22.26
N PRO A 75 -2.83 -12.39 20.93
CA PRO A 75 -3.84 -11.80 20.05
C PRO A 75 -5.16 -12.59 20.11
N LEU A 76 -5.92 -12.42 21.20
CA LEU A 76 -7.26 -12.95 21.35
C LEU A 76 -8.30 -11.90 20.92
N PRO A 77 -9.48 -12.30 20.45
CA PRO A 77 -10.58 -11.37 20.16
C PRO A 77 -10.89 -10.50 21.36
N PHE A 78 -10.96 -9.18 21.17
CA PHE A 78 -11.23 -8.17 22.21
C PHE A 78 -10.16 -7.98 23.29
N SER A 79 -8.95 -8.56 23.14
CA SER A 79 -7.84 -8.26 24.02
C SER A 79 -6.94 -7.16 23.46
N SER A 80 -6.37 -6.35 24.35
CA SER A 80 -5.38 -5.35 23.98
C SER A 80 -4.09 -6.04 23.56
N VAL A 81 -3.52 -5.65 22.40
CA VAL A 81 -2.29 -6.24 21.86
C VAL A 81 -1.31 -5.14 21.46
N ARG A 82 -0.02 -5.45 21.52
CA ARG A 82 1.06 -4.55 21.09
C ARG A 82 1.65 -5.01 19.77
N PHE A 83 1.64 -4.13 18.78
CA PHE A 83 2.32 -4.35 17.51
C PHE A 83 3.75 -3.81 17.55
N LEU A 84 4.63 -4.29 16.66
CA LEU A 84 6.02 -3.86 16.56
C LEU A 84 6.14 -2.34 16.32
N THR A 85 5.30 -1.79 15.45
CA THR A 85 5.25 -0.35 15.14
C THR A 85 4.84 0.47 16.35
N THR A 86 3.84 0.02 17.10
CA THR A 86 3.36 0.73 18.31
C THR A 86 4.37 0.66 19.44
N ALA A 87 5.11 -0.45 19.59
CA ALA A 87 6.18 -0.57 20.58
C ALA A 87 7.31 0.45 20.33
N ILE A 88 7.72 0.62 19.07
CA ILE A 88 8.75 1.61 18.71
C ILE A 88 8.26 3.02 19.03
N VAL A 89 7.05 3.38 18.60
CA VAL A 89 6.51 4.74 18.80
C VAL A 89 6.31 5.07 20.29
N SER A 90 5.83 4.12 21.09
CA SER A 90 5.51 4.37 22.49
C SER A 90 6.75 4.40 23.40
N GLU A 91 7.79 3.63 23.10
CA GLU A 91 8.92 3.44 24.01
C GLU A 91 10.22 4.12 23.57
N MET A 92 10.38 4.45 22.28
CA MET A 92 11.62 5.02 21.75
C MET A 92 12.03 6.33 22.44
N GLY A 93 11.06 7.14 22.87
CA GLY A 93 11.30 8.42 23.55
C GLY A 93 11.84 8.28 24.97
N TYR A 94 11.59 7.16 25.63
CA TYR A 94 11.98 6.91 27.02
C TYR A 94 13.04 5.83 27.17
N ALA A 95 13.35 5.11 26.09
CA ALA A 95 14.31 4.03 26.11
C ALA A 95 15.75 4.52 26.27
N SER A 96 16.51 3.84 27.15
CA SER A 96 17.93 4.10 27.37
C SER A 96 18.73 2.80 27.35
N GLY A 97 20.03 2.91 27.08
CA GLY A 97 20.95 1.77 27.12
C GLY A 97 20.54 0.61 26.23
N LEU A 98 20.51 -0.60 26.79
CA LEU A 98 20.19 -1.85 26.08
C LEU A 98 18.78 -1.84 25.50
N HIS A 99 17.81 -1.28 26.20
CA HIS A 99 16.42 -1.22 25.74
C HIS A 99 16.27 -0.43 24.43
N ARG A 100 17.00 0.69 24.31
CA ARG A 100 17.04 1.48 23.08
C ARG A 100 17.66 0.70 21.91
N GLN A 101 18.70 -0.09 22.16
CA GLN A 101 19.30 -0.94 21.13
C GLN A 101 18.34 -2.01 20.62
N VAL A 102 17.57 -2.63 21.52
CA VAL A 102 16.53 -3.61 21.16
C VAL A 102 15.45 -2.97 20.28
N LEU A 103 14.94 -1.80 20.64
CA LEU A 103 13.94 -1.08 19.84
C LEU A 103 14.48 -0.70 18.46
N PHE A 104 15.75 -0.28 18.39
CA PHE A 104 16.40 0.01 17.10
C PHE A 104 16.50 -1.24 16.22
N THR A 105 16.86 -2.37 16.80
CA THR A 105 16.92 -3.65 16.10
C THR A 105 15.54 -4.08 15.59
N ILE A 106 14.49 -3.91 16.39
CA ILE A 106 13.10 -4.16 15.97
C ILE A 106 12.72 -3.27 14.77
N GLY A 107 13.10 -1.98 14.82
CA GLY A 107 12.88 -1.04 13.71
C GLY A 107 13.58 -1.48 12.43
N LEU A 108 14.82 -1.96 12.54
CA LEU A 108 15.59 -2.45 11.39
C LEU A 108 15.00 -3.71 10.78
N VAL A 109 14.56 -4.66 11.61
CA VAL A 109 13.86 -5.87 11.17
C VAL A 109 12.54 -5.51 10.48
N LEU A 110 11.76 -4.60 11.05
CA LEU A 110 10.51 -4.13 10.46
C LEU A 110 10.76 -3.44 9.11
N PHE A 111 11.78 -2.61 9.01
CA PHE A 111 12.18 -1.95 7.77
C PHE A 111 12.53 -2.98 6.69
N ALA A 112 13.37 -3.97 7.02
CA ALA A 112 13.73 -5.04 6.08
C ALA A 112 12.50 -5.83 5.62
N PHE A 113 11.58 -6.14 6.52
CA PHE A 113 10.33 -6.83 6.23
C PHE A 113 9.44 -6.03 5.28
N ILE A 114 9.27 -4.73 5.53
CA ILE A 114 8.50 -3.83 4.65
C ILE A 114 9.15 -3.74 3.26
N MET A 115 10.47 -3.65 3.19
CA MET A 115 11.21 -3.63 1.91
C MET A 115 10.97 -4.91 1.11
N ILE A 116 11.02 -6.08 1.75
CA ILE A 116 10.77 -7.37 1.09
C ILE A 116 9.33 -7.43 0.55
N ILE A 117 8.34 -7.03 1.35
CA ILE A 117 6.94 -7.00 0.93
C ILE A 117 6.76 -6.05 -0.28
N ASN A 118 7.28 -4.84 -0.22
CA ASN A 118 7.13 -3.85 -1.29
C ASN A 118 7.81 -4.32 -2.60
N ILE A 119 9.00 -4.89 -2.51
CA ILE A 119 9.71 -5.44 -3.67
C ILE A 119 8.93 -6.63 -4.26
N SER A 120 8.46 -7.54 -3.42
CA SER A 120 7.67 -8.71 -3.84
C SER A 120 6.37 -8.29 -4.52
N LEU A 121 5.63 -7.37 -3.91
CA LEU A 121 4.39 -6.84 -4.45
C LEU A 121 4.62 -6.15 -5.81
N THR A 122 5.64 -5.30 -5.90
CA THR A 122 6.01 -4.62 -7.15
C THR A 122 6.39 -5.61 -8.25
N ARG A 123 7.14 -6.67 -7.92
CA ARG A 123 7.51 -7.70 -8.90
C ARG A 123 6.32 -8.52 -9.38
N ILE A 124 5.43 -8.92 -8.47
CA ILE A 124 4.22 -9.68 -8.81
C ILE A 124 3.32 -8.86 -9.73
N LEU A 125 3.09 -7.60 -9.38
CA LEU A 125 2.23 -6.70 -10.15
C LEU A 125 2.82 -6.36 -11.53
N LYS A 126 4.15 -6.16 -11.64
CA LYS A 126 4.83 -5.98 -12.93
C LYS A 126 4.76 -7.22 -13.81
N ARG A 127 4.92 -8.43 -13.25
CA ARG A 127 4.79 -9.68 -14.02
C ARG A 127 3.38 -9.89 -14.56
N GLY A 128 2.33 -9.55 -13.79
CA GLY A 128 0.95 -9.59 -14.27
C GLY A 128 0.67 -8.56 -15.38
N GLY A 129 1.48 -7.47 -15.45
CA GLY A 129 1.37 -6.43 -16.47
C GLY A 129 1.92 -6.80 -17.84
N ASN A 130 3.01 -7.55 -17.85
CA ASN A 130 3.74 -7.86 -19.07
C ASN A 130 3.17 -9.06 -19.87
N ARG A 131 2.11 -9.68 -19.36
CA ARG A 131 1.53 -10.89 -20.00
C ARG A 131 0.46 -10.57 -21.05
N ASN A 132 0.05 -9.31 -21.16
CA ASN A 132 -1.01 -8.88 -22.09
C ASN A 132 -0.47 -8.07 -23.29
N ASP A 133 0.85 -7.92 -23.44
CA ASP A 133 1.50 -7.22 -24.57
C ASP A 133 2.10 -8.18 -25.60
N LYS A 134 1.55 -9.41 -25.71
CA LYS A 134 1.89 -10.33 -26.81
C LYS A 134 0.65 -10.76 -27.54
#